data_9182af7f549e81b2f6b6a76faa474e89
#
_entry.id   9182af7f549e81b2f6b6a76faa474e89
#
_cell.length_a   1.000
_cell.length_b   1.000
_cell.length_c   1.000
_cell.angle_alpha   90.00
_cell.angle_beta   90.00
_cell.angle_gamma   90.00
#
_symmetry.space_group_name_H-M   'P 1'
#
loop_
_entity.id
_entity.type
_entity.pdbx_description
1 polymer ?
#
loop_
_entity_poly.entity_id
_entity_poly.type
_entity_poly.pdbx_seq_one_letter_code
_entity_poly.pdbx_strand_id
1 'polypeptide(L)'
;MNKREFLKTLGSAAAFMYLNPLKAIGTGYKASSDKNVLMLGGRNYLGPSIVNKFLEHGYNVTLLNRGITNPHFFNELPVIICDRELENKEGIKAVSSEIKNQHWDIVVDTWQKSPKAVSDFVEEFKDNIGHYHYISTMSVYDKWDDKHIIESAPLNPLPASPKNISDEYRYAIRKTFSEVAITENLDTYTIYRSHGMKSYRATRPTDPNAEAYWPIRFMRGGEILVPDVESHHLQVTDVQSLCNFIINCSENRTYGAFNVAYDPTPFKDYVSSLILATQMPKKLHWITGEFLIENGLPPYEVVPLWKPSPKGSYYFNVQKARNAGLVNRPMAEMITDQLNGYKSRYPSDPIKFGEEMNGQMIKYISKAKEEEVIRKWIEFKN
;
A
#
# COMPACT_ATOMS: atom_id res chain seq x y z
N MET A 1 -19.38 1.51 30.18
CA MET A 1 -18.38 2.50 29.74
C MET A 1 -19.09 3.52 28.86
N ASN A 2 -19.16 4.78 29.24
CA ASN A 2 -19.89 5.78 28.46
C ASN A 2 -18.98 6.34 27.35
N LYS A 3 -19.64 6.94 26.33
CA LYS A 3 -18.98 7.46 25.11
C LYS A 3 -17.81 8.43 25.39
N ARG A 4 -17.84 9.09 26.54
CA ARG A 4 -16.85 10.10 26.98
C ARG A 4 -15.60 9.44 27.60
N GLU A 5 -15.74 8.32 28.25
CA GLU A 5 -14.63 7.51 28.78
C GLU A 5 -13.92 6.72 27.71
N PHE A 6 -14.69 6.18 26.74
CA PHE A 6 -14.15 5.53 25.54
C PHE A 6 -13.28 6.50 24.72
N LEU A 7 -13.72 7.74 24.54
CA LEU A 7 -12.96 8.77 23.82
C LEU A 7 -11.71 9.24 24.60
N LYS A 8 -11.73 9.21 25.91
CA LYS A 8 -10.54 9.56 26.73
C LYS A 8 -9.48 8.46 26.69
N THR A 9 -9.88 7.20 26.64
CA THR A 9 -8.95 6.05 26.58
C THR A 9 -8.31 5.94 25.17
N LEU A 10 -9.04 6.26 24.12
CA LEU A 10 -8.50 6.35 22.75
C LEU A 10 -7.58 7.56 22.54
N GLY A 11 -7.91 8.71 23.16
CA GLY A 11 -7.14 9.95 23.00
C GLY A 11 -5.74 9.92 23.63
N SER A 12 -5.55 9.17 24.72
CA SER A 12 -4.26 9.15 25.43
C SER A 12 -3.25 8.16 24.84
N ALA A 13 -3.67 7.02 24.33
CA ALA A 13 -2.77 6.04 23.69
C ALA A 13 -2.41 6.42 22.25
N ALA A 14 -3.38 6.95 21.47
CA ALA A 14 -3.15 7.38 20.10
C ALA A 14 -2.32 8.68 20.01
N ALA A 15 -2.50 9.63 20.90
CA ALA A 15 -1.76 10.90 20.89
C ALA A 15 -0.25 10.74 21.16
N PHE A 16 0.17 9.73 21.94
CA PHE A 16 1.58 9.51 22.24
C PHE A 16 2.36 8.87 21.07
N MET A 17 1.69 8.10 20.19
CA MET A 17 2.33 7.50 19.01
C MET A 17 2.39 8.43 17.80
N TYR A 18 1.56 9.49 17.73
CA TYR A 18 1.38 10.30 16.54
C TYR A 18 2.09 11.65 16.54
N LEU A 19 2.59 12.12 17.69
CA LEU A 19 3.27 13.42 17.77
C LEU A 19 4.72 13.43 17.32
N ASN A 20 5.32 12.26 17.00
CA ASN A 20 6.66 12.17 16.46
C ASN A 20 6.83 10.99 15.50
N PRO A 21 6.29 11.03 14.26
CA PRO A 21 6.50 9.97 13.27
C PRO A 21 7.96 9.92 12.73
N LEU A 22 8.85 10.80 13.21
CA LEU A 22 10.23 10.94 12.74
C LEU A 22 11.28 10.78 13.85
N LYS A 23 10.88 10.56 15.10
CA LYS A 23 11.85 10.02 16.04
C LYS A 23 12.00 8.53 15.69
N ALA A 24 13.04 8.21 14.92
CA ALA A 24 13.72 6.94 15.07
C ALA A 24 13.72 6.59 16.56
N ILE A 25 13.37 5.37 16.90
CA ILE A 25 13.52 4.84 18.25
C ILE A 25 14.90 5.29 18.72
N GLY A 26 14.97 6.11 19.76
CA GLY A 26 16.15 6.88 20.10
C GLY A 26 17.38 6.00 20.30
N THR A 27 18.54 6.63 20.26
CA THR A 27 19.85 6.07 20.57
C THR A 27 19.78 5.15 21.78
N GLY A 28 19.70 3.82 21.54
CA GLY A 28 19.56 2.82 22.60
C GLY A 28 18.58 1.69 22.32
N TYR A 29 18.05 1.57 21.06
CA TYR A 29 17.30 0.38 20.70
C TYR A 29 18.16 -0.88 20.92
N LYS A 30 17.72 -1.71 21.86
CA LYS A 30 18.29 -3.04 22.09
C LYS A 30 17.27 -4.07 21.66
N ALA A 31 17.62 -4.88 20.69
CA ALA A 31 16.77 -5.99 20.27
C ALA A 31 16.45 -6.89 21.47
N SER A 32 15.21 -7.32 21.55
CA SER A 32 14.75 -8.30 22.54
C SER A 32 14.66 -9.71 21.94
N SER A 33 14.85 -9.84 20.63
CA SER A 33 14.88 -11.09 19.89
C SER A 33 16.25 -11.30 19.28
N ASP A 34 16.72 -12.55 19.25
CA ASP A 34 17.95 -12.93 18.54
C ASP A 34 17.73 -13.11 17.03
N LYS A 35 16.50 -12.88 16.52
CA LYS A 35 16.16 -13.06 15.12
C LYS A 35 16.59 -11.88 14.26
N ASN A 36 17.23 -12.22 13.14
CA ASN A 36 17.76 -11.27 12.17
C ASN A 36 16.82 -11.10 10.97
N VAL A 37 16.52 -9.85 10.67
CA VAL A 37 15.69 -9.44 9.51
C VAL A 37 16.54 -8.70 8.50
N LEU A 38 16.56 -9.17 7.26
CA LEU A 38 17.12 -8.43 6.12
C LEU A 38 15.99 -7.77 5.34
N MET A 39 15.95 -6.45 5.39
CA MET A 39 14.95 -5.65 4.68
C MET A 39 15.50 -5.14 3.34
N LEU A 40 15.04 -5.70 2.23
CA LEU A 40 15.43 -5.29 0.89
C LEU A 40 14.66 -4.01 0.50
N GLY A 41 15.31 -2.87 0.67
CA GLY A 41 14.74 -1.53 0.54
C GLY A 41 14.60 -0.82 1.89
N GLY A 42 13.38 -0.68 2.41
CA GLY A 42 13.07 -0.18 3.76
C GLY A 42 12.90 1.33 3.91
N ARG A 43 13.39 2.18 2.99
CA ARG A 43 13.43 3.64 3.17
C ARG A 43 12.40 4.43 2.36
N ASN A 44 11.49 3.77 1.65
CA ASN A 44 10.47 4.43 0.82
C ASN A 44 9.12 3.72 0.92
N TYR A 45 8.03 4.46 0.66
CA TYR A 45 6.65 3.99 0.61
C TYR A 45 6.24 3.18 1.84
N LEU A 46 5.94 1.88 1.67
CA LEU A 46 5.56 0.99 2.78
C LEU A 46 6.77 0.49 3.61
N GLY A 47 7.96 0.57 3.05
CA GLY A 47 9.18 0.08 3.69
C GLY A 47 9.39 0.58 5.12
N PRO A 48 9.30 1.89 5.40
CA PRO A 48 9.45 2.40 6.76
C PRO A 48 8.39 1.87 7.75
N SER A 49 7.18 1.56 7.30
CA SER A 49 6.16 0.97 8.16
C SER A 49 6.52 -0.46 8.54
N ILE A 50 7.05 -1.23 7.59
CA ILE A 50 7.53 -2.61 7.83
C ILE A 50 8.72 -2.59 8.79
N VAL A 51 9.73 -1.75 8.52
CA VAL A 51 10.92 -1.62 9.39
C VAL A 51 10.52 -1.29 10.83
N ASN A 52 9.70 -0.25 11.01
CA ASN A 52 9.23 0.13 12.34
C ASN A 52 8.52 -1.03 13.04
N LYS A 53 7.70 -1.80 12.31
CA LYS A 53 6.95 -2.90 12.91
C LYS A 53 7.87 -4.03 13.39
N PHE A 54 8.91 -4.39 12.64
CA PHE A 54 9.91 -5.34 13.11
C PHE A 54 10.70 -4.81 14.31
N LEU A 55 11.07 -3.53 14.32
CA LEU A 55 11.73 -2.90 15.46
C LEU A 55 10.83 -2.90 16.71
N GLU A 56 9.54 -2.56 16.56
CA GLU A 56 8.54 -2.61 17.66
C GLU A 56 8.44 -4.02 18.28
N HIS A 57 8.62 -5.06 17.48
CA HIS A 57 8.63 -6.46 17.91
C HIS A 57 10.00 -6.98 18.35
N GLY A 58 11.01 -6.11 18.44
CA GLY A 58 12.31 -6.45 19.00
C GLY A 58 13.26 -7.18 18.06
N TYR A 59 13.03 -7.20 16.76
CA TYR A 59 13.91 -7.87 15.78
C TYR A 59 15.17 -7.05 15.48
N ASN A 60 16.28 -7.74 15.16
CA ASN A 60 17.49 -7.13 14.61
C ASN A 60 17.29 -6.85 13.14
N VAL A 61 17.12 -5.58 12.74
CA VAL A 61 16.86 -5.21 11.35
C VAL A 61 18.12 -4.66 10.68
N THR A 62 18.51 -5.27 9.56
CA THR A 62 19.54 -4.76 8.65
C THR A 62 18.86 -4.34 7.33
N LEU A 63 19.22 -3.18 6.81
CA LEU A 63 18.70 -2.70 5.53
C LEU A 63 19.66 -3.11 4.40
N LEU A 64 19.12 -3.52 3.25
CA LEU A 64 19.87 -3.66 2.02
C LEU A 64 19.27 -2.76 0.96
N ASN A 65 19.99 -1.71 0.56
CA ASN A 65 19.53 -0.74 -0.43
C ASN A 65 20.72 0.05 -1.01
N ARG A 66 20.42 0.91 -2.00
CA ARG A 66 21.44 1.73 -2.68
C ARG A 66 21.95 2.93 -1.88
N GLY A 67 21.44 3.20 -0.70
CA GLY A 67 21.82 4.37 0.11
C GLY A 67 21.31 5.73 -0.40
N ILE A 68 20.55 5.77 -1.50
CA ILE A 68 20.18 7.02 -2.20
C ILE A 68 18.85 7.60 -1.69
N THR A 69 17.82 6.75 -1.55
CA THR A 69 16.46 7.21 -1.22
C THR A 69 16.32 7.40 0.28
N ASN A 70 15.95 8.61 0.72
CA ASN A 70 15.78 8.97 2.13
C ASN A 70 16.93 8.46 3.02
N PRO A 71 18.19 8.80 2.73
CA PRO A 71 19.35 8.22 3.39
C PRO A 71 19.39 8.50 4.90
N HIS A 72 18.66 9.52 5.35
CA HIS A 72 18.52 9.90 6.77
C HIS A 72 17.53 9.04 7.57
N PHE A 73 16.75 8.16 6.90
CA PHE A 73 15.85 7.26 7.63
C PHE A 73 16.61 6.04 8.15
N PHE A 74 16.44 5.74 9.44
CA PHE A 74 17.06 4.58 10.10
C PHE A 74 18.60 4.59 10.00
N ASN A 75 19.21 5.75 10.30
CA ASN A 75 20.67 5.88 10.31
C ASN A 75 21.36 5.03 11.38
N GLU A 76 20.60 4.66 12.40
CA GLU A 76 21.02 3.82 13.52
C GLU A 76 21.06 2.34 13.17
N LEU A 77 20.44 1.91 12.07
CA LEU A 77 20.42 0.51 11.65
C LEU A 77 21.62 0.19 10.76
N PRO A 78 22.13 -1.07 10.81
CA PRO A 78 23.08 -1.56 9.84
C PRO A 78 22.53 -1.47 8.42
N VAL A 79 23.37 -1.07 7.47
CA VAL A 79 23.01 -0.91 6.05
C VAL A 79 24.02 -1.59 5.17
N ILE A 80 23.61 -2.58 4.40
CA ILE A 80 24.39 -3.17 3.30
C ILE A 80 24.07 -2.39 2.03
N ILE A 81 25.09 -1.71 1.47
CA ILE A 81 24.92 -0.92 0.25
C ILE A 81 24.99 -1.85 -0.97
N CYS A 82 23.87 -2.01 -1.65
CA CYS A 82 23.75 -2.89 -2.81
C CYS A 82 22.79 -2.33 -3.85
N ASP A 83 23.21 -2.29 -5.11
CA ASP A 83 22.32 -2.11 -6.25
C ASP A 83 22.06 -3.48 -6.90
N ARG A 84 20.88 -4.02 -6.65
CA ARG A 84 20.47 -5.33 -7.18
C ARG A 84 20.16 -5.31 -8.67
N GLU A 85 20.11 -4.13 -9.31
CA GLU A 85 19.81 -3.97 -10.74
C GLU A 85 21.05 -3.95 -11.62
N LEU A 86 22.27 -3.97 -11.05
CA LEU A 86 23.50 -4.01 -11.83
C LEU A 86 23.57 -5.29 -12.68
N GLU A 87 24.09 -5.15 -13.89
CA GLU A 87 24.28 -6.26 -14.82
C GLU A 87 25.16 -7.37 -14.22
N ASN A 88 25.00 -8.58 -14.70
CA ASN A 88 25.80 -9.76 -14.29
C ASN A 88 25.82 -10.03 -12.77
N LYS A 89 24.81 -9.59 -12.05
CA LYS A 89 24.70 -9.69 -10.57
C LYS A 89 25.84 -8.97 -9.81
N GLU A 90 26.50 -7.97 -10.39
CA GLU A 90 27.67 -7.32 -9.80
C GLU A 90 27.38 -6.76 -8.42
N GLY A 91 26.24 -6.05 -8.23
CA GLY A 91 25.86 -5.53 -6.92
C GLY A 91 25.62 -6.61 -5.88
N ILE A 92 25.01 -7.74 -6.26
CA ILE A 92 24.75 -8.89 -5.40
C ILE A 92 26.07 -9.60 -5.04
N LYS A 93 26.94 -9.83 -6.04
CA LYS A 93 28.26 -10.45 -5.84
C LYS A 93 29.15 -9.64 -4.91
N ALA A 94 29.12 -8.31 -5.02
CA ALA A 94 29.92 -7.41 -4.18
C ALA A 94 29.62 -7.57 -2.67
N VAL A 95 28.37 -7.91 -2.32
CA VAL A 95 27.91 -8.07 -0.93
C VAL A 95 27.67 -9.54 -0.53
N SER A 96 28.00 -10.48 -1.42
CA SER A 96 27.68 -11.90 -1.22
C SER A 96 28.32 -12.47 0.05
N SER A 97 29.58 -12.18 0.34
CA SER A 97 30.24 -12.63 1.57
C SER A 97 29.56 -12.06 2.83
N GLU A 98 29.17 -10.79 2.81
CA GLU A 98 28.52 -10.15 3.95
C GLU A 98 27.14 -10.77 4.25
N ILE A 99 26.36 -11.07 3.21
CA ILE A 99 25.05 -11.70 3.37
C ILE A 99 25.19 -13.16 3.80
N LYS A 100 26.15 -13.90 3.23
CA LYS A 100 26.37 -15.33 3.53
C LYS A 100 27.03 -15.60 4.89
N ASN A 101 27.63 -14.58 5.51
CA ASN A 101 28.26 -14.72 6.81
C ASN A 101 27.27 -14.97 7.97
N GLN A 102 25.98 -14.82 7.73
CA GLN A 102 24.95 -15.08 8.73
C GLN A 102 23.69 -15.70 8.11
N HIS A 103 22.88 -16.31 8.94
CA HIS A 103 21.54 -16.74 8.58
C HIS A 103 20.55 -15.60 8.82
N TRP A 104 19.66 -15.36 7.85
CA TRP A 104 18.59 -14.39 7.95
C TRP A 104 17.30 -15.12 8.27
N ASP A 105 16.82 -15.01 9.51
CA ASP A 105 15.56 -15.64 9.91
C ASP A 105 14.39 -15.17 9.03
N ILE A 106 14.44 -13.90 8.65
CA ILE A 106 13.42 -13.24 7.82
C ILE A 106 14.10 -12.37 6.77
N VAL A 107 13.65 -12.49 5.53
CA VAL A 107 13.95 -11.54 4.45
C VAL A 107 12.66 -10.92 3.95
N VAL A 108 12.59 -9.58 3.87
CA VAL A 108 11.42 -8.88 3.33
C VAL A 108 11.78 -8.11 2.08
N ASP A 109 11.16 -8.45 0.96
CA ASP A 109 11.41 -7.82 -0.34
C ASP A 109 10.19 -7.01 -0.83
N THR A 110 10.42 -5.72 -1.05
CA THR A 110 9.42 -4.78 -1.57
C THR A 110 9.66 -4.39 -3.02
N TRP A 111 10.56 -5.08 -3.73
CA TRP A 111 11.00 -4.69 -5.06
C TRP A 111 9.88 -4.78 -6.10
N GLN A 112 9.79 -3.78 -6.98
CA GLN A 112 8.69 -3.66 -7.94
C GLN A 112 9.13 -3.43 -9.39
N LYS A 113 10.43 -3.19 -9.62
CA LYS A 113 10.95 -2.88 -10.96
C LYS A 113 11.43 -4.15 -11.67
N SER A 114 12.72 -4.36 -11.73
CA SER A 114 13.30 -5.51 -12.40
C SER A 114 13.00 -6.82 -11.66
N PRO A 115 12.30 -7.79 -12.26
CA PRO A 115 12.10 -9.11 -11.66
C PRO A 115 13.40 -9.88 -11.52
N LYS A 116 14.38 -9.58 -12.37
CA LYS A 116 15.73 -10.17 -12.30
C LYS A 116 16.41 -9.88 -10.96
N ALA A 117 16.21 -8.70 -10.38
CA ALA A 117 16.75 -8.37 -9.07
C ALA A 117 16.20 -9.26 -7.94
N VAL A 118 14.96 -9.76 -8.09
CA VAL A 118 14.36 -10.72 -7.15
C VAL A 118 14.91 -12.12 -7.40
N SER A 119 14.89 -12.60 -8.65
CA SER A 119 15.41 -13.91 -9.04
C SER A 119 16.87 -14.08 -8.66
N ASP A 120 17.73 -13.13 -9.03
CA ASP A 120 19.15 -13.18 -8.75
C ASP A 120 19.45 -13.23 -7.24
N PHE A 121 18.68 -12.50 -6.44
CA PHE A 121 18.84 -12.49 -4.99
C PHE A 121 18.42 -13.83 -4.38
N VAL A 122 17.28 -14.35 -4.77
CA VAL A 122 16.78 -15.64 -4.27
C VAL A 122 17.70 -16.79 -4.67
N GLU A 123 18.13 -16.86 -5.93
CA GLU A 123 19.05 -17.88 -6.42
C GLU A 123 20.39 -17.87 -5.66
N GLU A 124 20.91 -16.68 -5.34
CA GLU A 124 22.23 -16.56 -4.69
C GLU A 124 22.19 -16.87 -3.20
N PHE A 125 21.07 -16.56 -2.51
CA PHE A 125 21.03 -16.57 -1.05
C PHE A 125 19.99 -17.53 -0.45
N LYS A 126 19.35 -18.39 -1.23
CA LYS A 126 18.27 -19.28 -0.75
C LYS A 126 18.66 -20.10 0.49
N ASP A 127 19.91 -20.55 0.60
CA ASP A 127 20.40 -21.36 1.72
C ASP A 127 20.64 -20.54 3.00
N ASN A 128 20.62 -19.19 2.89
CA ASN A 128 20.80 -18.28 4.02
C ASN A 128 19.48 -17.68 4.53
N ILE A 129 18.33 -18.05 3.92
CA ILE A 129 17.02 -17.46 4.17
C ILE A 129 16.14 -18.44 4.92
N GLY A 130 15.67 -18.05 6.10
CA GLY A 130 14.70 -18.82 6.88
C GLY A 130 13.26 -18.65 6.37
N HIS A 131 12.82 -17.40 6.17
CA HIS A 131 11.49 -17.07 5.67
C HIS A 131 11.54 -15.84 4.77
N TYR A 132 11.11 -16.00 3.51
CA TYR A 132 11.10 -14.91 2.52
C TYR A 132 9.71 -14.30 2.37
N HIS A 133 9.58 -13.01 2.64
CA HIS A 133 8.33 -12.24 2.50
C HIS A 133 8.41 -11.33 1.28
N TYR A 134 7.47 -11.48 0.35
CA TYR A 134 7.41 -10.68 -0.87
C TYR A 134 6.15 -9.85 -0.97
N ILE A 135 6.31 -8.55 -1.16
CA ILE A 135 5.17 -7.65 -1.40
C ILE A 135 4.83 -7.67 -2.89
N SER A 136 3.80 -8.43 -3.21
CA SER A 136 3.25 -8.56 -4.55
C SER A 136 1.98 -7.71 -4.75
N THR A 137 1.19 -8.03 -5.74
CA THR A 137 -0.01 -7.29 -6.14
C THR A 137 -1.08 -8.23 -6.67
N MET A 138 -2.35 -7.87 -6.50
CA MET A 138 -3.45 -8.59 -7.16
C MET A 138 -3.44 -8.44 -8.69
N SER A 139 -2.65 -7.50 -9.24
CA SER A 139 -2.45 -7.38 -10.70
C SER A 139 -1.78 -8.59 -11.34
N VAL A 140 -1.23 -9.53 -10.56
CA VAL A 140 -0.65 -10.77 -11.07
C VAL A 140 -1.67 -11.72 -11.69
N TYR A 141 -2.95 -11.60 -11.35
CA TYR A 141 -4.00 -12.43 -11.94
C TYR A 141 -4.28 -12.06 -13.39
N ASP A 142 -4.45 -13.08 -14.22
CA ASP A 142 -4.68 -12.92 -15.67
C ASP A 142 -6.02 -12.25 -15.97
N LYS A 143 -7.08 -12.68 -15.29
CA LYS A 143 -8.45 -12.19 -15.50
C LYS A 143 -9.07 -11.62 -14.24
N TRP A 144 -9.85 -10.56 -14.44
CA TRP A 144 -10.53 -9.84 -13.36
C TRP A 144 -12.06 -9.81 -13.60
N ASP A 145 -12.58 -10.86 -14.17
CA ASP A 145 -14.01 -11.05 -14.52
C ASP A 145 -14.75 -11.98 -13.58
N ASP A 146 -14.04 -12.65 -12.67
CA ASP A 146 -14.61 -13.52 -11.65
C ASP A 146 -15.01 -12.75 -10.39
N LYS A 147 -16.13 -13.14 -9.79
CA LYS A 147 -16.63 -12.53 -8.56
C LYS A 147 -15.84 -12.92 -7.31
N HIS A 148 -15.01 -13.94 -7.37
CA HIS A 148 -14.28 -14.46 -6.21
C HIS A 148 -12.89 -14.95 -6.59
N ILE A 149 -12.00 -14.04 -6.98
CA ILE A 149 -10.64 -14.40 -7.36
C ILE A 149 -9.89 -14.89 -6.11
N ILE A 150 -9.58 -16.16 -6.08
CA ILE A 150 -8.81 -16.84 -5.04
C ILE A 150 -7.33 -16.94 -5.41
N GLU A 151 -6.48 -17.30 -4.46
CA GLU A 151 -5.02 -17.33 -4.66
C GLU A 151 -4.55 -18.38 -5.68
N SER A 152 -5.37 -19.39 -5.97
CA SER A 152 -5.10 -20.39 -7.02
C SER A 152 -5.59 -19.99 -8.42
N ALA A 153 -6.22 -18.82 -8.57
CA ALA A 153 -6.63 -18.32 -9.88
C ALA A 153 -5.41 -18.13 -10.82
N PRO A 154 -5.60 -18.32 -12.14
CA PRO A 154 -4.51 -18.18 -13.12
C PRO A 154 -3.80 -16.84 -13.03
N LEU A 155 -2.47 -16.89 -13.07
CA LEU A 155 -1.63 -15.69 -13.13
C LEU A 155 -1.41 -15.27 -14.59
N ASN A 156 -0.99 -14.02 -14.79
CA ASN A 156 -0.62 -13.54 -16.11
C ASN A 156 0.40 -14.46 -16.77
N PRO A 157 0.21 -14.83 -18.05
CA PRO A 157 1.16 -15.67 -18.77
C PRO A 157 2.51 -14.94 -18.89
N LEU A 158 3.58 -15.68 -18.63
CA LEU A 158 4.93 -15.17 -18.79
C LEU A 158 5.39 -15.38 -20.24
N PRO A 159 6.25 -14.49 -20.79
CA PRO A 159 6.87 -14.71 -22.09
C PRO A 159 7.78 -15.94 -22.08
N ALA A 160 8.01 -16.55 -23.23
CA ALA A 160 8.77 -17.79 -23.38
C ALA A 160 10.22 -17.73 -22.80
N SER A 161 10.77 -16.54 -22.66
CA SER A 161 12.10 -16.32 -22.05
C SER A 161 11.98 -15.35 -20.87
N PRO A 162 11.48 -15.81 -19.70
CA PRO A 162 11.29 -14.95 -18.55
C PRO A 162 12.57 -14.30 -18.01
N LYS A 163 13.73 -14.92 -18.25
CA LYS A 163 15.05 -14.37 -17.86
C LYS A 163 15.38 -13.01 -18.49
N ASN A 164 14.70 -12.64 -19.57
CA ASN A 164 14.91 -11.40 -20.31
C ASN A 164 13.81 -10.36 -20.03
N ILE A 165 13.00 -10.53 -19.01
CA ILE A 165 11.96 -9.55 -18.64
C ILE A 165 12.63 -8.27 -18.15
N SER A 166 12.49 -7.21 -18.95
CA SER A 166 12.98 -5.87 -18.66
C SER A 166 11.91 -5.01 -17.96
N ASP A 167 12.29 -3.81 -17.57
CA ASP A 167 11.38 -2.79 -17.03
C ASP A 167 10.30 -2.33 -18.01
N GLU A 168 10.46 -2.64 -19.30
CA GLU A 168 9.48 -2.34 -20.36
C GLU A 168 8.20 -3.17 -20.24
N TYR A 169 8.28 -4.35 -19.61
CA TYR A 169 7.10 -5.15 -19.39
C TYR A 169 6.16 -4.49 -18.37
N ARG A 170 4.85 -4.70 -18.56
CA ARG A 170 3.84 -4.21 -17.64
C ARG A 170 4.12 -4.69 -16.21
N TYR A 171 3.83 -3.83 -15.26
CA TYR A 171 4.01 -4.09 -13.83
C TYR A 171 3.49 -5.46 -13.37
N ALA A 172 2.30 -5.86 -13.87
CA ALA A 172 1.70 -7.16 -13.60
C ALA A 172 2.62 -8.34 -13.96
N ILE A 173 3.17 -8.33 -15.19
CA ILE A 173 4.07 -9.39 -15.68
C ILE A 173 5.36 -9.44 -14.85
N ARG A 174 5.94 -8.29 -14.53
CA ARG A 174 7.14 -8.25 -13.67
C ARG A 174 6.90 -8.85 -12.30
N LYS A 175 5.75 -8.53 -11.67
CA LYS A 175 5.38 -9.10 -10.37
C LYS A 175 5.09 -10.60 -10.47
N THR A 176 4.41 -11.06 -11.52
CA THR A 176 4.18 -12.49 -11.76
C THR A 176 5.50 -13.25 -11.89
N PHE A 177 6.45 -12.72 -12.67
CA PHE A 177 7.77 -13.35 -12.80
C PHE A 177 8.50 -13.44 -11.46
N SER A 178 8.46 -12.38 -10.65
CA SER A 178 9.08 -12.40 -9.32
C SER A 178 8.45 -13.47 -8.41
N GLU A 179 7.12 -13.63 -8.45
CA GLU A 179 6.46 -14.70 -7.69
C GLU A 179 6.91 -16.09 -8.15
N VAL A 180 6.98 -16.32 -9.47
CA VAL A 180 7.45 -17.61 -10.02
C VAL A 180 8.89 -17.88 -9.59
N ALA A 181 9.79 -16.90 -9.71
CA ALA A 181 11.17 -17.06 -9.28
C ALA A 181 11.31 -17.43 -7.79
N ILE A 182 10.47 -16.85 -6.93
CA ILE A 182 10.42 -17.16 -5.50
C ILE A 182 9.92 -18.59 -5.28
N THR A 183 8.81 -18.96 -5.89
CA THR A 183 8.15 -20.26 -5.66
C THR A 183 8.93 -21.45 -6.24
N GLU A 184 9.75 -21.23 -7.26
CA GLU A 184 10.63 -22.25 -7.85
C GLU A 184 11.91 -22.48 -7.04
N ASN A 185 12.30 -21.53 -6.19
CA ASN A 185 13.58 -21.60 -5.48
C ASN A 185 13.45 -21.75 -3.95
N LEU A 186 12.31 -21.42 -3.36
CA LEU A 186 12.10 -21.42 -1.92
C LEU A 186 10.83 -22.18 -1.52
N ASP A 187 10.91 -22.95 -0.44
CA ASP A 187 9.76 -23.61 0.19
C ASP A 187 9.16 -22.74 1.31
N THR A 188 9.98 -21.86 1.91
CA THR A 188 9.62 -21.02 3.06
C THR A 188 9.41 -19.58 2.63
N TYR A 189 8.29 -19.30 1.96
CA TYR A 189 7.95 -17.95 1.47
C TYR A 189 6.53 -17.55 1.84
N THR A 190 6.31 -16.23 1.98
CA THR A 190 4.98 -15.64 2.01
C THR A 190 4.89 -14.50 1.01
N ILE A 191 3.91 -14.60 0.11
CA ILE A 191 3.63 -13.61 -0.94
C ILE A 191 2.34 -12.87 -0.59
N TYR A 192 2.43 -11.55 -0.49
CA TYR A 192 1.29 -10.68 -0.17
C TYR A 192 0.79 -9.99 -1.43
N ARG A 193 -0.29 -10.49 -2.02
CA ARG A 193 -0.96 -9.87 -3.17
C ARG A 193 -1.86 -8.77 -2.68
N SER A 194 -1.36 -7.55 -2.67
CA SER A 194 -2.07 -6.35 -2.20
C SER A 194 -2.80 -5.63 -3.33
N HIS A 195 -3.82 -4.82 -2.98
CA HIS A 195 -4.58 -4.02 -3.93
C HIS A 195 -4.80 -2.59 -3.42
N GLY A 196 -4.42 -1.59 -4.21
CA GLY A 196 -4.67 -0.20 -3.87
C GLY A 196 -4.18 0.17 -2.46
N MET A 197 -2.93 -0.11 -2.14
CA MET A 197 -2.36 0.11 -0.80
C MET A 197 -2.56 1.54 -0.32
N LYS A 198 -3.02 1.69 0.92
CA LYS A 198 -3.23 2.96 1.61
C LYS A 198 -2.26 3.12 2.75
N SER A 199 -1.49 4.23 2.74
CA SER A 199 -0.47 4.53 3.74
C SER A 199 -0.39 6.03 3.99
N TYR A 200 0.04 6.43 5.18
CA TYR A 200 0.32 7.84 5.47
C TYR A 200 1.50 8.41 4.67
N ARG A 201 2.36 7.56 4.11
CA ARG A 201 3.53 7.95 3.29
C ARG A 201 3.28 7.88 1.78
N ALA A 202 2.13 7.35 1.37
CA ALA A 202 1.75 7.20 -0.03
C ALA A 202 1.39 8.52 -0.72
N THR A 203 1.37 9.62 0.00
CA THR A 203 1.01 10.93 -0.54
C THR A 203 2.16 11.57 -1.30
N ARG A 204 2.36 11.14 -2.54
CA ARG A 204 3.00 12.00 -3.53
C ARG A 204 1.91 12.83 -4.20
N PRO A 205 2.00 14.17 -4.22
CA PRO A 205 1.00 15.00 -4.90
C PRO A 205 0.85 14.66 -6.38
N THR A 206 1.94 14.14 -6.95
CA THR A 206 2.07 13.73 -8.35
C THR A 206 1.80 12.25 -8.56
N ASP A 207 1.49 11.48 -7.50
CA ASP A 207 1.14 10.07 -7.66
C ASP A 207 -0.20 9.97 -8.37
N PRO A 208 -0.25 9.35 -9.55
CA PRO A 208 -1.48 9.20 -10.31
C PRO A 208 -2.56 8.41 -9.56
N ASN A 209 -2.19 7.66 -8.55
CA ASN A 209 -3.15 6.92 -7.74
C ASN A 209 -3.77 7.76 -6.63
N ALA A 210 -3.35 9.05 -6.48
CA ALA A 210 -3.79 10.02 -5.47
C ALA A 210 -4.62 9.40 -4.36
N GLU A 211 -3.97 8.49 -3.68
CA GLU A 211 -4.57 7.61 -2.69
C GLU A 211 -5.24 8.38 -1.56
N ALA A 212 -4.93 9.66 -1.46
CA ALA A 212 -5.44 10.57 -0.46
C ALA A 212 -6.47 11.58 -0.99
N TYR A 213 -6.94 11.51 -2.26
CA TYR A 213 -7.94 12.45 -2.77
C TYR A 213 -9.17 12.57 -1.85
N TRP A 214 -9.85 11.45 -1.61
CA TRP A 214 -11.06 11.44 -0.78
C TRP A 214 -10.81 11.88 0.66
N PRO A 215 -9.80 11.39 1.36
CA PRO A 215 -9.44 11.92 2.68
C PRO A 215 -9.23 13.43 2.69
N ILE A 216 -8.43 13.96 1.77
CA ILE A 216 -8.16 15.41 1.66
C ILE A 216 -9.43 16.18 1.32
N ARG A 217 -10.22 15.70 0.33
CA ARG A 217 -11.46 16.37 -0.06
C ARG A 217 -12.45 16.46 1.10
N PHE A 218 -12.61 15.38 1.86
CA PHE A 218 -13.49 15.36 3.02
C PHE A 218 -12.95 16.19 4.19
N MET A 219 -11.64 16.24 4.38
CA MET A 219 -11.00 17.11 5.38
C MET A 219 -11.32 18.61 5.12
N ARG A 220 -11.43 19.01 3.87
CA ARG A 220 -11.75 20.40 3.49
C ARG A 220 -13.21 20.77 3.74
N GLY A 221 -14.11 19.81 3.86
CA GLY A 221 -15.53 20.03 4.16
C GLY A 221 -16.28 20.73 3.04
N GLY A 222 -17.40 21.40 3.40
CA GLY A 222 -18.28 22.10 2.47
C GLY A 222 -19.21 21.18 1.67
N GLU A 223 -19.62 21.61 0.48
CA GLU A 223 -20.43 20.80 -0.43
C GLU A 223 -19.54 19.85 -1.23
N ILE A 224 -19.84 18.55 -1.22
CA ILE A 224 -19.00 17.50 -1.79
C ILE A 224 -19.82 16.69 -2.79
N LEU A 225 -19.31 16.56 -4.01
CA LEU A 225 -19.81 15.65 -5.01
C LEU A 225 -19.40 14.23 -4.64
N VAL A 226 -20.37 13.32 -4.55
CA VAL A 226 -20.16 11.91 -4.29
C VAL A 226 -20.87 11.10 -5.37
N PRO A 227 -20.19 10.20 -6.09
CA PRO A 227 -20.84 9.31 -7.05
C PRO A 227 -21.85 8.40 -6.36
N ASP A 228 -23.09 8.42 -6.84
CA ASP A 228 -24.16 7.52 -6.40
C ASP A 228 -24.10 6.23 -7.23
N VAL A 229 -23.48 5.20 -6.68
CA VAL A 229 -23.25 3.93 -7.37
C VAL A 229 -23.51 2.79 -6.39
N GLU A 230 -24.74 2.32 -6.37
CA GLU A 230 -25.20 1.30 -5.44
C GLU A 230 -24.41 -0.04 -5.54
N SER A 231 -23.99 -0.42 -6.73
CA SER A 231 -23.31 -1.69 -6.99
C SER A 231 -21.80 -1.62 -6.84
N HIS A 232 -21.23 -0.45 -6.52
CA HIS A 232 -19.79 -0.28 -6.47
C HIS A 232 -19.21 -0.64 -5.11
N HIS A 233 -18.33 -1.63 -5.13
CA HIS A 233 -17.49 -2.01 -4.00
C HIS A 233 -16.05 -1.67 -4.29
N LEU A 234 -15.34 -1.19 -3.30
CA LEU A 234 -13.90 -1.00 -3.37
C LEU A 234 -13.20 -2.06 -2.49
N GLN A 235 -12.01 -2.43 -2.90
CA GLN A 235 -11.08 -3.16 -2.07
C GLN A 235 -9.75 -2.41 -2.04
N VAL A 236 -9.21 -2.19 -0.86
CA VAL A 236 -7.92 -1.54 -0.65
C VAL A 236 -7.15 -2.28 0.43
N THR A 237 -5.84 -2.15 0.44
CA THR A 237 -4.96 -2.71 1.47
C THR A 237 -4.52 -1.59 2.42
N ASP A 238 -4.82 -1.73 3.70
CA ASP A 238 -4.21 -0.90 4.73
C ASP A 238 -2.79 -1.37 5.03
N VAL A 239 -1.82 -0.49 4.86
CA VAL A 239 -0.40 -0.84 5.06
C VAL A 239 -0.10 -1.25 6.51
N GLN A 240 -0.77 -0.69 7.52
CA GLN A 240 -0.54 -1.10 8.90
C GLN A 240 -1.10 -2.50 9.17
N SER A 241 -2.28 -2.82 8.63
CA SER A 241 -2.83 -4.18 8.71
C SER A 241 -1.93 -5.19 7.98
N LEU A 242 -1.39 -4.83 6.82
CA LEU A 242 -0.40 -5.64 6.11
C LEU A 242 0.87 -5.86 6.96
N CYS A 243 1.41 -4.81 7.58
CA CYS A 243 2.60 -4.93 8.44
C CYS A 243 2.35 -5.86 9.63
N ASN A 244 1.19 -5.75 10.28
CA ASN A 244 0.82 -6.67 11.36
C ASN A 244 0.70 -8.11 10.86
N PHE A 245 0.17 -8.32 9.65
CA PHE A 245 0.06 -9.64 9.06
C PHE A 245 1.42 -10.22 8.66
N ILE A 246 2.38 -9.38 8.21
CA ILE A 246 3.77 -9.80 7.96
C ILE A 246 4.39 -10.33 9.25
N ILE A 247 4.26 -9.62 10.36
CA ILE A 247 4.76 -10.08 11.67
C ILE A 247 4.09 -11.39 12.07
N ASN A 248 2.76 -11.47 11.97
CA ASN A 248 2.01 -12.69 12.29
C ASN A 248 2.52 -13.90 11.48
N CYS A 249 2.69 -13.73 10.15
CA CYS A 249 3.23 -14.79 9.30
C CYS A 249 4.66 -15.17 9.66
N SER A 250 5.48 -14.20 10.06
CA SER A 250 6.87 -14.45 10.50
C SER A 250 6.94 -15.26 11.80
N GLU A 251 6.10 -14.93 12.77
CA GLU A 251 6.06 -15.58 14.08
C GLU A 251 5.47 -17.00 14.00
N ASN A 252 4.41 -17.17 13.19
CA ASN A 252 3.68 -18.44 13.06
C ASN A 252 4.15 -19.31 11.88
N ARG A 253 5.20 -18.92 11.16
CA ARG A 253 5.74 -19.65 10.00
C ARG A 253 4.63 -19.95 8.97
N THR A 254 3.86 -18.95 8.62
CA THR A 254 2.73 -19.07 7.70
C THR A 254 3.20 -18.85 6.27
N TYR A 255 3.16 -19.88 5.44
CA TYR A 255 3.71 -19.87 4.08
C TYR A 255 2.64 -19.83 3.00
N GLY A 256 3.03 -19.40 1.80
CA GLY A 256 2.23 -19.37 0.59
C GLY A 256 1.81 -17.97 0.14
N ALA A 257 0.98 -17.90 -0.90
CA ALA A 257 0.43 -16.63 -1.40
C ALA A 257 -0.90 -16.30 -0.72
N PHE A 258 -1.13 -15.01 -0.45
CA PHE A 258 -2.31 -14.47 0.21
C PHE A 258 -2.82 -13.22 -0.48
N ASN A 259 -4.12 -13.13 -0.75
CA ASN A 259 -4.79 -11.90 -1.11
C ASN A 259 -4.95 -11.03 0.15
N VAL A 260 -4.39 -9.83 0.13
CA VAL A 260 -4.37 -8.95 1.30
C VAL A 260 -5.06 -7.63 1.01
N ALA A 261 -6.27 -7.50 1.48
CA ALA A 261 -7.09 -6.29 1.38
C ALA A 261 -8.20 -6.31 2.45
N TYR A 262 -8.98 -5.23 2.52
CA TYR A 262 -10.30 -5.31 3.13
C TYR A 262 -11.21 -6.26 2.35
N ASP A 263 -12.30 -6.70 2.97
CA ASP A 263 -13.42 -7.29 2.23
C ASP A 263 -13.96 -6.28 1.21
N PRO A 264 -14.65 -6.73 0.16
CA PRO A 264 -15.36 -5.83 -0.73
C PRO A 264 -16.24 -4.88 0.06
N THR A 265 -15.90 -3.60 0.06
CA THR A 265 -16.55 -2.57 0.88
C THR A 265 -17.42 -1.69 -0.02
N PRO A 266 -18.74 -1.58 0.24
CA PRO A 266 -19.59 -0.65 -0.49
C PRO A 266 -19.03 0.76 -0.44
N PHE A 267 -19.08 1.49 -1.56
CA PHE A 267 -18.53 2.86 -1.62
C PHE A 267 -19.18 3.79 -0.58
N LYS A 268 -20.47 3.57 -0.28
CA LYS A 268 -21.20 4.27 0.78
C LYS A 268 -20.58 4.07 2.17
N ASP A 269 -20.08 2.88 2.47
CA ASP A 269 -19.45 2.58 3.76
C ASP A 269 -18.05 3.22 3.85
N TYR A 270 -17.35 3.28 2.72
CA TYR A 270 -16.12 4.06 2.64
C TYR A 270 -16.36 5.55 2.89
N VAL A 271 -17.42 6.14 2.29
CA VAL A 271 -17.84 7.51 2.53
C VAL A 271 -18.19 7.73 4.01
N SER A 272 -18.88 6.78 4.64
CA SER A 272 -19.17 6.82 6.09
C SER A 272 -17.88 6.85 6.92
N SER A 273 -16.88 6.08 6.52
CA SER A 273 -15.56 6.08 7.17
C SER A 273 -14.81 7.40 6.98
N LEU A 274 -14.94 8.05 5.81
CA LEU A 274 -14.41 9.39 5.55
C LEU A 274 -15.06 10.46 6.45
N ILE A 275 -16.39 10.39 6.63
CA ILE A 275 -17.11 11.29 7.54
C ILE A 275 -16.60 11.13 8.98
N LEU A 276 -16.46 9.88 9.43
CA LEU A 276 -15.99 9.58 10.77
C LEU A 276 -14.55 10.07 11.00
N ALA A 277 -13.65 9.84 10.04
CA ALA A 277 -12.24 10.22 10.16
C ALA A 277 -12.01 11.73 10.12
N THR A 278 -12.82 12.48 9.36
CA THR A 278 -12.56 13.92 9.13
C THR A 278 -13.34 14.85 10.06
N GLN A 279 -14.52 14.44 10.52
CA GLN A 279 -15.41 15.19 11.44
C GLN A 279 -15.72 16.65 11.03
N MET A 280 -15.48 17.02 9.77
CA MET A 280 -15.74 18.37 9.25
C MET A 280 -17.20 18.49 8.84
N PRO A 281 -17.84 19.67 9.01
CA PRO A 281 -19.17 19.93 8.45
C PRO A 281 -19.15 19.79 6.93
N LYS A 282 -20.09 19.00 6.39
CA LYS A 282 -20.19 18.76 4.96
C LYS A 282 -21.61 18.43 4.53
N LYS A 283 -21.94 18.83 3.30
CA LYS A 283 -23.16 18.46 2.61
C LYS A 283 -22.79 17.60 1.40
N LEU A 284 -23.27 16.36 1.38
CA LEU A 284 -23.00 15.43 0.31
C LEU A 284 -24.07 15.51 -0.78
N HIS A 285 -23.62 15.64 -2.02
CA HIS A 285 -24.45 15.55 -3.20
C HIS A 285 -24.18 14.22 -3.89
N TRP A 286 -25.06 13.25 -3.67
CA TRP A 286 -25.03 11.97 -4.36
C TRP A 286 -25.52 12.15 -5.78
N ILE A 287 -24.65 11.96 -6.76
CA ILE A 287 -24.87 12.25 -8.17
C ILE A 287 -24.73 10.96 -8.97
N THR A 288 -25.73 10.67 -9.82
CA THR A 288 -25.72 9.44 -10.63
C THR A 288 -24.55 9.38 -11.60
N GLY A 289 -24.10 8.16 -11.90
CA GLY A 289 -22.97 7.94 -12.79
C GLY A 289 -23.20 8.49 -14.20
N GLU A 290 -24.43 8.36 -14.72
CA GLU A 290 -24.80 8.90 -16.02
C GLU A 290 -24.63 10.41 -16.04
N PHE A 291 -25.18 11.11 -15.05
CA PHE A 291 -25.09 12.57 -14.96
C PHE A 291 -23.62 13.03 -14.85
N LEU A 292 -22.79 12.30 -14.10
CA LEU A 292 -21.36 12.62 -14.00
C LEU A 292 -20.66 12.51 -15.37
N ILE A 293 -20.90 11.43 -16.11
CA ILE A 293 -20.33 11.21 -17.45
C ILE A 293 -20.78 12.29 -18.42
N GLU A 294 -22.07 12.62 -18.46
CA GLU A 294 -22.64 13.68 -19.31
C GLU A 294 -22.05 15.06 -19.01
N ASN A 295 -21.61 15.29 -17.78
CA ASN A 295 -20.96 16.53 -17.37
C ASN A 295 -19.43 16.49 -17.43
N GLY A 296 -18.84 15.54 -18.15
CA GLY A 296 -17.40 15.45 -18.42
C GLY A 296 -16.58 14.92 -17.24
N LEU A 297 -17.19 14.14 -16.37
CA LEU A 297 -16.53 13.47 -15.27
C LEU A 297 -16.47 11.96 -15.52
N PRO A 298 -15.52 11.47 -16.35
CA PRO A 298 -15.38 10.05 -16.61
C PRO A 298 -14.91 9.30 -15.36
N PRO A 299 -15.27 8.01 -15.27
CA PRO A 299 -14.83 7.13 -14.19
C PRO A 299 -13.30 7.06 -14.09
N TYR A 300 -12.75 6.93 -12.86
CA TYR A 300 -11.33 6.83 -12.52
C TYR A 300 -10.45 8.02 -12.87
N GLU A 301 -10.70 8.69 -14.00
CA GLU A 301 -9.81 9.74 -14.48
C GLU A 301 -9.96 11.03 -13.69
N VAL A 302 -11.19 11.36 -13.33
CA VAL A 302 -11.54 12.64 -12.71
C VAL A 302 -12.03 12.47 -11.27
N VAL A 303 -12.79 11.40 -10.99
CA VAL A 303 -13.22 11.06 -9.63
C VAL A 303 -12.65 9.68 -9.26
N PRO A 304 -11.69 9.61 -8.34
CA PRO A 304 -11.02 8.35 -8.04
C PRO A 304 -11.93 7.36 -7.31
N LEU A 305 -11.59 6.08 -7.42
CA LEU A 305 -12.32 4.96 -6.81
C LEU A 305 -13.78 4.82 -7.27
N TRP A 306 -14.22 5.57 -8.25
CA TRP A 306 -15.54 5.42 -8.86
C TRP A 306 -15.44 4.60 -10.15
N LYS A 307 -16.19 3.50 -10.19
CA LYS A 307 -16.38 2.64 -11.35
C LYS A 307 -17.87 2.51 -11.63
N PRO A 308 -18.37 2.89 -12.81
CA PRO A 308 -19.63 2.35 -13.26
C PRO A 308 -19.40 0.89 -13.60
N SER A 309 -19.88 0.01 -12.78
CA SER A 309 -19.81 -1.41 -13.07
C SER A 309 -21.18 -1.93 -13.44
N PRO A 310 -21.38 -2.36 -14.66
CA PRO A 310 -22.53 -3.22 -14.95
C PRO A 310 -22.16 -4.70 -15.03
N LYS A 311 -20.92 -5.05 -15.31
CA LYS A 311 -20.57 -6.47 -15.54
C LYS A 311 -19.26 -6.81 -14.85
N GLY A 312 -19.33 -7.63 -13.80
CA GLY A 312 -18.17 -8.18 -13.16
C GLY A 312 -17.55 -7.25 -12.13
N SER A 313 -18.24 -6.96 -11.05
CA SER A 313 -17.56 -6.61 -9.82
C SER A 313 -16.71 -7.81 -9.45
N TYR A 314 -15.45 -7.80 -9.89
CA TYR A 314 -14.49 -8.76 -9.41
C TYR A 314 -14.18 -8.45 -7.95
N TYR A 315 -14.07 -9.51 -7.17
CA TYR A 315 -13.62 -9.44 -5.80
C TYR A 315 -12.45 -10.38 -5.62
N PHE A 316 -11.45 -9.90 -4.93
CA PHE A 316 -10.40 -10.77 -4.44
C PHE A 316 -10.86 -11.39 -3.13
N ASN A 317 -10.92 -12.71 -3.07
CA ASN A 317 -11.27 -13.41 -1.86
C ASN A 317 -10.09 -13.34 -0.88
N VAL A 318 -10.31 -12.75 0.28
CA VAL A 318 -9.29 -12.55 1.33
C VAL A 318 -9.45 -13.56 2.49
N GLN A 319 -10.34 -14.54 2.36
CA GLN A 319 -10.65 -15.46 3.44
C GLN A 319 -9.44 -16.31 3.86
N LYS A 320 -8.58 -16.71 2.91
CA LYS A 320 -7.34 -17.43 3.22
C LYS A 320 -6.42 -16.60 4.13
N ALA A 321 -6.22 -15.32 3.83
CA ALA A 321 -5.42 -14.43 4.67
C ALA A 321 -6.06 -14.21 6.05
N ARG A 322 -7.38 -14.06 6.13
CA ARG A 322 -8.11 -13.94 7.40
C ARG A 322 -7.95 -15.17 8.27
N ASN A 323 -8.11 -16.36 7.69
CA ASN A 323 -7.88 -17.62 8.39
C ASN A 323 -6.43 -17.78 8.87
N ALA A 324 -5.49 -17.13 8.19
CA ALA A 324 -4.08 -17.09 8.53
C ALA A 324 -3.71 -15.94 9.50
N GLY A 325 -4.70 -15.17 9.98
CA GLY A 325 -4.50 -14.12 10.98
C GLY A 325 -4.44 -12.68 10.44
N LEU A 326 -4.86 -12.43 9.19
CA LEU A 326 -5.07 -11.05 8.73
C LEU A 326 -6.23 -10.41 9.49
N VAL A 327 -5.96 -9.33 10.19
CA VAL A 327 -6.95 -8.48 10.85
C VAL A 327 -6.86 -7.08 10.27
N ASN A 328 -7.91 -6.64 9.59
CA ASN A 328 -7.99 -5.27 9.10
C ASN A 328 -8.42 -4.31 10.22
N ARG A 329 -7.73 -3.19 10.36
CA ARG A 329 -8.13 -2.09 11.24
C ARG A 329 -9.45 -1.45 10.75
N PRO A 330 -10.16 -0.70 11.60
CA PRO A 330 -11.25 0.16 11.13
C PRO A 330 -10.78 1.09 10.01
N MET A 331 -11.54 1.17 8.93
CA MET A 331 -11.15 1.95 7.74
C MET A 331 -10.96 3.44 8.04
N ALA A 332 -11.69 3.99 9.01
CA ALA A 332 -11.53 5.35 9.49
C ALA A 332 -10.13 5.62 10.10
N GLU A 333 -9.49 4.62 10.72
CA GLU A 333 -8.12 4.75 11.23
C GLU A 333 -7.11 4.83 10.08
N MET A 334 -7.25 3.99 9.06
CA MET A 334 -6.45 4.05 7.84
C MET A 334 -6.55 5.43 7.18
N ILE A 335 -7.76 5.97 7.07
CA ILE A 335 -8.01 7.32 6.52
C ILE A 335 -7.33 8.39 7.38
N THR A 336 -7.43 8.26 8.70
CA THR A 336 -6.79 9.18 9.65
C THR A 336 -5.27 9.18 9.48
N ASP A 337 -4.65 8.02 9.29
CA ASP A 337 -3.21 7.91 9.02
C ASP A 337 -2.82 8.60 7.71
N GLN A 338 -3.63 8.44 6.64
CA GLN A 338 -3.39 9.15 5.39
C GLN A 338 -3.43 10.66 5.58
N LEU A 339 -4.40 11.17 6.35
CA LEU A 339 -4.52 12.59 6.64
C LEU A 339 -3.38 13.12 7.51
N ASN A 340 -2.94 12.36 8.50
CA ASN A 340 -1.81 12.73 9.34
C ASN A 340 -0.52 12.82 8.52
N GLY A 341 -0.29 11.85 7.64
CA GLY A 341 0.83 11.88 6.71
C GLY A 341 0.76 13.05 5.73
N TYR A 342 -0.43 13.35 5.21
CA TYR A 342 -0.64 14.50 4.35
C TYR A 342 -0.33 15.82 5.08
N LYS A 343 -0.94 16.04 6.25
CA LYS A 343 -0.75 17.26 7.05
C LYS A 343 0.71 17.45 7.49
N SER A 344 1.39 16.38 7.86
CA SER A 344 2.81 16.42 8.20
C SER A 344 3.68 16.89 7.04
N ARG A 345 3.34 16.46 5.83
CA ARG A 345 4.09 16.81 4.61
C ARG A 345 3.69 18.17 4.04
N TYR A 346 2.43 18.52 4.16
CA TYR A 346 1.82 19.71 3.58
C TYR A 346 1.00 20.49 4.62
N PRO A 347 1.64 21.13 5.60
CA PRO A 347 0.93 21.83 6.68
C PRO A 347 0.01 22.94 6.19
N SER A 348 0.35 23.58 5.06
CA SER A 348 -0.41 24.68 4.46
C SER A 348 -1.52 24.23 3.49
N ASP A 349 -1.71 22.89 3.34
CA ASP A 349 -2.68 22.32 2.38
C ASP A 349 -2.58 22.89 0.95
N PRO A 350 -1.40 22.85 0.31
CA PRO A 350 -1.18 23.52 -0.97
C PRO A 350 -1.76 22.77 -2.17
N ILE A 351 -2.18 21.51 -2.01
CA ILE A 351 -2.60 20.65 -3.12
C ILE A 351 -3.95 21.10 -3.67
N LYS A 352 -3.98 21.48 -4.95
CA LYS A 352 -5.20 21.81 -5.69
C LYS A 352 -5.43 20.76 -6.76
N PHE A 353 -6.45 19.94 -6.56
CA PHE A 353 -6.83 18.92 -7.55
C PHE A 353 -7.33 19.58 -8.84
N GLY A 354 -6.99 18.98 -9.99
CA GLY A 354 -7.36 19.49 -11.31
C GLY A 354 -6.63 20.77 -11.72
N GLU A 355 -5.61 21.19 -10.98
CA GLU A 355 -4.77 22.35 -11.29
C GLU A 355 -3.29 21.94 -11.44
N GLU A 356 -2.51 22.79 -12.11
CA GLU A 356 -1.08 22.57 -12.24
C GLU A 356 -0.33 23.03 -10.97
N MET A 357 0.61 22.22 -10.53
CA MET A 357 1.53 22.53 -9.43
C MET A 357 2.95 22.12 -9.78
N ASN A 358 3.87 23.07 -9.74
CA ASN A 358 5.30 22.83 -10.05
C ASN A 358 5.54 22.15 -11.42
N GLY A 359 4.81 22.55 -12.46
CA GLY A 359 4.91 22.00 -13.81
C GLY A 359 4.23 20.65 -14.00
N GLN A 360 3.44 20.18 -13.04
CA GLN A 360 2.72 18.93 -13.11
C GLN A 360 1.23 19.11 -12.82
N MET A 361 0.38 18.52 -13.66
CA MET A 361 -1.06 18.50 -13.45
C MET A 361 -1.40 17.59 -12.27
N ILE A 362 -2.02 18.16 -11.23
CA ILE A 362 -2.55 17.37 -10.12
C ILE A 362 -3.87 16.76 -10.59
N LYS A 363 -3.93 15.44 -10.66
CA LYS A 363 -5.11 14.71 -11.13
C LYS A 363 -6.36 15.02 -10.28
N TYR A 364 -7.51 14.64 -10.83
CA TYR A 364 -8.85 14.69 -10.28
C TYR A 364 -9.55 16.02 -10.42
N ILE A 365 -10.79 16.06 -9.98
CA ILE A 365 -11.70 17.18 -10.19
C ILE A 365 -11.24 18.44 -9.44
N SER A 366 -11.14 19.56 -10.15
CA SER A 366 -10.94 20.87 -9.54
C SER A 366 -12.16 21.31 -8.73
N LYS A 367 -11.92 22.17 -7.74
CA LYS A 367 -13.00 22.73 -6.92
C LYS A 367 -14.04 23.45 -7.77
N ALA A 368 -13.62 24.24 -8.74
CA ALA A 368 -14.52 24.98 -9.64
C ALA A 368 -15.41 24.04 -10.46
N LYS A 369 -14.84 22.95 -10.99
CA LYS A 369 -15.62 21.95 -11.75
C LYS A 369 -16.57 21.17 -10.85
N GLU A 370 -16.18 20.85 -9.65
CA GLU A 370 -17.04 20.19 -8.66
C GLU A 370 -18.26 21.07 -8.33
N GLU A 371 -18.05 22.35 -8.04
CA GLU A 371 -19.11 23.32 -7.75
C GLU A 371 -20.06 23.52 -8.94
N GLU A 372 -19.51 23.56 -10.16
CA GLU A 372 -20.31 23.63 -11.39
C GLU A 372 -21.28 22.46 -11.53
N VAL A 373 -20.74 21.24 -11.34
CA VAL A 373 -21.52 19.99 -11.50
C VAL A 373 -22.56 19.86 -10.39
N ILE A 374 -22.23 20.22 -9.16
CA ILE A 374 -23.18 20.23 -8.04
C ILE A 374 -24.35 21.19 -8.34
N ARG A 375 -24.08 22.41 -8.84
CA ARG A 375 -25.09 23.36 -9.19
C ARG A 375 -26.04 22.81 -10.27
N LYS A 376 -25.50 22.26 -11.36
CA LYS A 376 -26.29 21.63 -12.44
C LYS A 376 -27.15 20.47 -11.92
N TRP A 377 -26.60 19.68 -10.98
CA TRP A 377 -27.34 18.59 -10.36
C TRP A 377 -28.53 19.07 -9.53
N ILE A 378 -28.36 20.16 -8.78
CA ILE A 378 -29.44 20.77 -8.01
C ILE A 378 -30.53 21.30 -8.95
N GLU A 379 -30.14 21.98 -10.04
CA GLU A 379 -31.06 22.48 -11.06
C GLU A 379 -31.82 21.35 -11.77
N PHE A 380 -31.15 20.23 -12.05
CA PHE A 380 -31.76 19.05 -12.67
C PHE A 380 -32.79 18.34 -11.79
N LYS A 381 -32.65 18.41 -10.46
CA LYS A 381 -33.57 17.80 -9.50
C LYS A 381 -34.79 18.63 -9.17
N ASN A 382 -34.75 19.93 -9.43
CA ASN A 382 -35.88 20.85 -9.18
C ASN A 382 -36.76 20.96 -10.42
#